data_1f4608747d283d52fca2b0c20eb31371
#
_entry.id   1f4608747d283d52fca2b0c20eb31371
#
_cell.length_a   1.000
_cell.length_b   1.000
_cell.length_c   1.000
_cell.angle_alpha   90.00
_cell.angle_beta   90.00
_cell.angle_gamma   90.00
#
_symmetry.space_group_name_H-M   'P 1'
#
loop_
_entity.id
_entity.type
_entity.pdbx_description
1 polymer ?
#
loop_
_entity_poly.entity_id
_entity_poly.type
_entity_poly.pdbx_seq_one_letter_code
_entity_poly.pdbx_strand_id
1 'polypeptide(L)'
;MEDTLPRNFRGINLGMVLEELKTVLMEDALFNFRGDRDVSFLPAREESLVETTGLSFVKRAFFQLREGELFIMAFTLNTDLVDHYSIFTSLVEKYGQPNSLNPRQAVWETETTRLALERPLTVKYIDMTVFNEIIDEAATVESAEIRSRQEFLDGF
;
A
#
# COMPACT_ATOMS: atom_id res chain seq x y z
N MET A 1 24.39 7.95 -8.24
CA MET A 1 23.24 7.27 -8.79
C MET A 1 22.17 7.07 -7.72
N GLU A 2 20.99 7.52 -7.97
CA GLU A 2 19.94 7.41 -7.01
C GLU A 2 19.23 6.08 -7.09
N ASP A 3 19.06 5.45 -5.95
CA ASP A 3 18.28 4.24 -5.84
C ASP A 3 16.83 4.63 -5.64
N THR A 4 16.16 4.91 -6.74
CA THR A 4 14.77 5.30 -6.69
C THR A 4 13.90 4.07 -6.82
N LEU A 5 13.07 3.82 -5.83
CA LEU A 5 12.10 2.75 -5.89
C LEU A 5 10.91 3.16 -6.77
N PRO A 6 10.23 2.19 -7.38
CA PRO A 6 9.08 2.49 -8.22
C PRO A 6 7.91 2.99 -7.36
N ARG A 7 7.19 3.96 -7.90
CA ARG A 7 5.98 4.49 -7.29
C ARG A 7 4.77 4.26 -8.18
N ASN A 8 4.94 3.44 -9.22
CA ASN A 8 3.85 3.14 -10.14
C ASN A 8 3.82 1.67 -10.54
N PHE A 9 2.65 1.23 -10.99
CA PHE A 9 2.44 -0.06 -11.60
C PHE A 9 1.36 0.09 -12.67
N ARG A 10 1.73 -0.06 -13.94
CA ARG A 10 0.81 -0.05 -15.09
C ARG A 10 -0.11 1.17 -15.14
N GLY A 11 0.41 2.35 -14.88
CA GLY A 11 -0.38 3.58 -14.90
C GLY A 11 -1.05 3.91 -13.58
N ILE A 12 -0.92 3.06 -12.58
CA ILE A 12 -1.37 3.35 -11.22
C ILE A 12 -0.20 3.96 -10.48
N ASN A 13 -0.36 5.19 -9.97
CA ASN A 13 0.71 5.93 -9.32
C ASN A 13 0.35 6.29 -7.89
N LEU A 14 1.31 6.12 -6.96
CA LEU A 14 1.12 6.67 -5.62
C LEU A 14 0.92 8.19 -5.73
N GLY A 15 -0.05 8.71 -4.98
CA GLY A 15 -0.42 10.10 -5.03
C GLY A 15 -1.57 10.43 -5.97
N MET A 16 -1.97 9.52 -6.84
CA MET A 16 -3.09 9.78 -7.77
C MET A 16 -4.42 9.86 -7.01
N VAL A 17 -5.37 10.61 -7.60
CA VAL A 17 -6.69 10.75 -6.99
C VAL A 17 -7.61 9.58 -7.34
N LEU A 18 -8.67 9.39 -6.53
CA LEU A 18 -9.58 8.25 -6.67
C LEU A 18 -10.19 8.15 -8.07
N GLU A 19 -10.63 9.26 -8.66
CA GLU A 19 -11.27 9.23 -9.98
C GLU A 19 -10.32 8.77 -11.08
N GLU A 20 -9.05 9.16 -10.99
CA GLU A 20 -8.03 8.66 -11.92
C GLU A 20 -7.77 7.17 -11.73
N LEU A 21 -7.69 6.72 -10.47
CA LEU A 21 -7.51 5.30 -10.16
C LEU A 21 -8.65 4.47 -10.74
N LYS A 22 -9.90 4.92 -10.55
CA LYS A 22 -11.08 4.21 -11.09
C LYS A 22 -11.00 4.10 -12.60
N THR A 23 -10.58 5.15 -13.29
CA THR A 23 -10.45 5.14 -14.74
C THR A 23 -9.40 4.13 -15.21
N VAL A 24 -8.22 4.13 -14.58
CA VAL A 24 -7.16 3.18 -14.92
C VAL A 24 -7.61 1.74 -14.70
N LEU A 25 -8.27 1.48 -13.56
CA LEU A 25 -8.74 0.11 -13.25
C LEU A 25 -9.80 -0.37 -14.22
N MET A 26 -10.67 0.51 -14.70
CA MET A 26 -11.69 0.15 -15.69
C MET A 26 -11.10 -0.19 -17.05
N GLU A 27 -10.01 0.45 -17.42
CA GLU A 27 -9.36 0.29 -18.72
C GLU A 27 -8.34 -0.84 -18.78
N ASP A 28 -7.81 -1.25 -17.63
CA ASP A 28 -6.76 -2.29 -17.58
C ASP A 28 -7.39 -3.68 -17.48
N ALA A 29 -7.13 -4.51 -18.49
CA ALA A 29 -7.67 -5.87 -18.56
C ALA A 29 -7.13 -6.79 -17.45
N LEU A 30 -6.12 -6.36 -16.70
CA LEU A 30 -5.58 -7.14 -15.59
C LEU A 30 -6.55 -7.20 -14.40
N PHE A 31 -7.46 -6.24 -14.31
CA PHE A 31 -8.37 -6.09 -13.18
C PHE A 31 -9.83 -6.31 -13.59
N ASN A 32 -10.58 -6.94 -12.70
CA ASN A 32 -12.03 -7.09 -12.84
C ASN A 32 -12.73 -6.03 -11.99
N PHE A 33 -12.43 -4.76 -12.25
CA PHE A 33 -12.97 -3.67 -11.46
C PHE A 33 -14.45 -3.44 -11.80
N ARG A 34 -15.30 -3.37 -10.76
CA ARG A 34 -16.75 -3.28 -10.88
C ARG A 34 -17.29 -1.88 -10.57
N GLY A 35 -16.44 -0.88 -10.59
CA GLY A 35 -16.82 0.49 -10.28
C GLY A 35 -17.05 0.72 -8.79
N ASP A 36 -18.05 1.51 -8.45
CA ASP A 36 -18.31 1.91 -7.08
C ASP A 36 -18.61 0.75 -6.13
N ARG A 37 -18.99 -0.40 -6.67
CA ARG A 37 -19.20 -1.61 -5.85
C ARG A 37 -17.93 -2.08 -5.16
N ASP A 38 -16.78 -1.75 -5.72
CA ASP A 38 -15.48 -2.13 -5.20
C ASP A 38 -14.84 -1.02 -4.34
N VAL A 39 -15.56 0.10 -4.14
CA VAL A 39 -15.07 1.26 -3.40
C VAL A 39 -15.81 1.40 -2.08
N SER A 40 -15.07 1.58 -1.00
CA SER A 40 -15.60 1.86 0.33
C SER A 40 -15.01 3.15 0.85
N PHE A 41 -15.78 3.92 1.59
CA PHE A 41 -15.31 5.17 2.17
C PHE A 41 -15.40 5.11 3.69
N LEU A 42 -14.34 5.55 4.38
CA LEU A 42 -14.24 5.61 5.83
C LEU A 42 -14.17 7.07 6.28
N PRO A 43 -15.33 7.71 6.52
CA PRO A 43 -15.39 9.17 6.80
C PRO A 43 -14.54 9.60 8.00
N ALA A 44 -14.50 8.78 9.05
CA ALA A 44 -13.78 9.10 10.27
C ALA A 44 -12.27 9.25 10.05
N ARG A 45 -11.74 8.64 8.99
CA ARG A 45 -10.31 8.68 8.65
C ARG A 45 -10.02 9.45 7.38
N GLU A 46 -11.05 9.92 6.71
CA GLU A 46 -10.94 10.52 5.37
C GLU A 46 -10.21 9.58 4.40
N GLU A 47 -10.49 8.27 4.52
CA GLU A 47 -9.89 7.23 3.69
C GLU A 47 -10.89 6.57 2.78
N SER A 48 -10.43 6.20 1.61
CA SER A 48 -11.16 5.35 0.67
C SER A 48 -10.39 4.06 0.47
N LEU A 49 -11.13 2.96 0.34
CA LEU A 49 -10.56 1.65 0.05
C LEU A 49 -11.12 1.15 -1.26
N VAL A 50 -10.26 0.62 -2.12
CA VAL A 50 -10.69 -0.02 -3.36
C VAL A 50 -10.14 -1.45 -3.33
N GLU A 51 -11.04 -2.43 -3.49
CA GLU A 51 -10.66 -3.83 -3.61
C GLU A 51 -11.22 -4.37 -4.92
N THR A 52 -10.40 -5.04 -5.69
CA THR A 52 -10.83 -5.65 -6.94
C THR A 52 -10.15 -7.00 -7.11
N THR A 53 -10.83 -7.91 -7.80
CA THR A 53 -10.20 -9.17 -8.23
C THR A 53 -9.46 -8.94 -9.53
N GLY A 54 -8.50 -9.82 -9.82
CA GLY A 54 -7.77 -9.81 -11.07
C GLY A 54 -8.20 -10.93 -11.99
N LEU A 55 -7.75 -10.88 -13.23
CA LEU A 55 -8.19 -11.82 -14.27
C LEU A 55 -7.11 -12.77 -14.77
N SER A 56 -5.83 -12.54 -14.43
CA SER A 56 -4.74 -13.39 -14.89
C SER A 56 -3.61 -13.45 -13.85
N PHE A 57 -2.55 -12.67 -14.04
CA PHE A 57 -1.39 -12.68 -13.15
C PHE A 57 -1.71 -12.07 -11.78
N VAL A 58 -2.64 -11.15 -11.72
CA VAL A 58 -3.10 -10.56 -10.46
C VAL A 58 -4.38 -11.28 -10.03
N LYS A 59 -4.36 -11.83 -8.82
CA LYS A 59 -5.52 -12.48 -8.23
C LYS A 59 -6.43 -11.47 -7.56
N ARG A 60 -5.84 -10.50 -6.88
CA ARG A 60 -6.55 -9.46 -6.13
C ARG A 60 -5.68 -8.23 -6.01
N ALA A 61 -6.31 -7.06 -6.01
CA ALA A 61 -5.63 -5.80 -5.77
C ALA A 61 -6.37 -5.00 -4.71
N PHE A 62 -5.60 -4.30 -3.90
CA PHE A 62 -6.10 -3.47 -2.81
C PHE A 62 -5.44 -2.10 -2.90
N PHE A 63 -6.25 -1.05 -2.76
CA PHE A 63 -5.78 0.33 -2.83
C PHE A 63 -6.34 1.10 -1.65
N GLN A 64 -5.49 1.88 -0.99
CA GLN A 64 -5.92 2.72 0.12
C GLN A 64 -5.54 4.16 -0.18
N LEU A 65 -6.53 5.04 -0.10
CA LEU A 65 -6.38 6.46 -0.36
C LEU A 65 -6.68 7.23 0.90
N ARG A 66 -5.91 8.28 1.15
CA ARG A 66 -6.13 9.18 2.26
C ARG A 66 -6.27 10.59 1.72
N GLU A 67 -7.31 11.28 2.18
CA GLU A 67 -7.62 12.63 1.70
C GLU A 67 -7.69 12.68 0.17
N GLY A 68 -8.21 11.61 -0.42
CA GLY A 68 -8.39 11.51 -1.86
C GLY A 68 -7.19 11.05 -2.66
N GLU A 69 -6.04 10.77 -2.01
CA GLU A 69 -4.81 10.40 -2.72
C GLU A 69 -4.32 9.01 -2.34
N LEU A 70 -3.89 8.26 -3.35
CA LEU A 70 -3.42 6.88 -3.19
C LEU A 70 -2.08 6.87 -2.44
N PHE A 71 -2.01 6.09 -1.35
CA PHE A 71 -0.76 5.95 -0.61
C PHE A 71 -0.34 4.51 -0.35
N ILE A 72 -1.23 3.54 -0.56
CA ILE A 72 -0.87 2.12 -0.50
C ILE A 72 -1.55 1.42 -1.67
N MET A 73 -0.79 0.59 -2.39
CA MET A 73 -1.34 -0.34 -3.36
C MET A 73 -0.67 -1.70 -3.17
N ALA A 74 -1.49 -2.74 -3.15
CA ALA A 74 -1.03 -4.11 -2.93
C ALA A 74 -1.63 -5.03 -3.98
N PHE A 75 -0.79 -5.88 -4.56
CA PHE A 75 -1.19 -6.83 -5.60
C PHE A 75 -0.87 -8.23 -5.14
N THR A 76 -1.91 -9.04 -4.89
CA THR A 76 -1.74 -10.46 -4.62
C THR A 76 -1.69 -11.18 -5.95
N LEU A 77 -0.60 -11.88 -6.20
CA LEU A 77 -0.35 -12.48 -7.49
C LEU A 77 -0.86 -13.91 -7.57
N ASN A 78 -1.15 -14.35 -8.79
CA ASN A 78 -1.64 -15.69 -9.04
C ASN A 78 -0.45 -16.66 -9.08
N THR A 79 -0.32 -17.49 -8.04
CA THR A 79 0.81 -18.42 -7.90
C THR A 79 0.79 -19.56 -8.92
N ASP A 80 -0.31 -19.74 -9.65
CA ASP A 80 -0.37 -20.68 -10.76
C ASP A 80 0.38 -20.17 -12.00
N LEU A 81 0.60 -18.85 -12.08
CA LEU A 81 1.21 -18.21 -13.24
C LEU A 81 2.57 -17.61 -12.96
N VAL A 82 2.85 -17.20 -11.73
CA VAL A 82 4.13 -16.65 -11.31
C VAL A 82 4.51 -17.20 -9.95
N ASP A 83 5.81 -17.30 -9.69
CA ASP A 83 6.30 -17.79 -8.42
C ASP A 83 7.08 -16.72 -7.66
N HIS A 84 7.23 -16.92 -6.37
CA HIS A 84 7.90 -15.99 -5.48
C HIS A 84 9.35 -15.72 -5.92
N TYR A 85 10.06 -16.78 -6.28
CA TYR A 85 11.47 -16.67 -6.65
C TYR A 85 11.67 -15.77 -7.88
N SER A 86 10.82 -15.94 -8.90
CA SER A 86 10.90 -15.13 -10.12
C SER A 86 10.66 -13.67 -9.84
N ILE A 87 9.67 -13.36 -8.99
CA ILE A 87 9.38 -11.98 -8.60
C ILE A 87 10.54 -11.42 -7.79
N PHE A 88 11.02 -12.17 -6.80
CA PHE A 88 12.12 -11.74 -5.95
C PHE A 88 13.37 -11.41 -6.77
N THR A 89 13.79 -12.33 -7.66
CA THR A 89 14.98 -12.09 -8.49
C THR A 89 14.80 -10.91 -9.43
N SER A 90 13.61 -10.72 -9.99
CA SER A 90 13.33 -9.57 -10.83
C SER A 90 13.48 -8.25 -10.05
N LEU A 91 12.98 -8.21 -8.81
CA LEU A 91 13.11 -7.02 -7.98
C LEU A 91 14.55 -6.76 -7.56
N VAL A 92 15.30 -7.81 -7.26
CA VAL A 92 16.73 -7.67 -6.94
C VAL A 92 17.51 -7.14 -8.14
N GLU A 93 17.21 -7.61 -9.33
CA GLU A 93 17.87 -7.10 -10.56
C GLU A 93 17.59 -5.63 -10.77
N LYS A 94 16.37 -5.19 -10.51
CA LYS A 94 15.96 -3.80 -10.76
C LYS A 94 16.36 -2.85 -9.65
N TYR A 95 16.33 -3.29 -8.39
CA TYR A 95 16.44 -2.40 -7.24
C TYR A 95 17.56 -2.79 -6.27
N GLY A 96 18.29 -3.84 -6.55
CA GLY A 96 19.37 -4.32 -5.68
C GLY A 96 18.85 -5.19 -4.54
N GLN A 97 19.72 -5.46 -3.58
CA GLN A 97 19.37 -6.30 -2.44
C GLN A 97 18.38 -5.56 -1.52
N PRO A 98 17.41 -6.27 -0.92
CA PRO A 98 16.46 -5.63 -0.01
C PRO A 98 17.14 -5.08 1.24
N ASN A 99 16.55 -4.05 1.82
CA ASN A 99 17.01 -3.46 3.08
C ASN A 99 16.80 -4.42 4.25
N SER A 100 15.73 -5.22 4.20
CA SER A 100 15.51 -6.28 5.17
C SER A 100 14.92 -7.50 4.48
N LEU A 101 15.26 -8.67 5.02
CA LEU A 101 14.82 -9.94 4.45
C LEU A 101 14.60 -10.94 5.58
N ASN A 102 13.43 -11.55 5.58
CA ASN A 102 13.10 -12.67 6.46
C ASN A 102 12.22 -13.65 5.69
N PRO A 103 11.88 -14.83 6.24
CA PRO A 103 11.08 -15.81 5.51
C PRO A 103 9.70 -15.34 5.05
N ARG A 104 9.17 -14.28 5.67
CA ARG A 104 7.83 -13.77 5.34
C ARG A 104 7.86 -12.65 4.33
N GLN A 105 8.92 -11.83 4.32
CA GLN A 105 8.94 -10.67 3.44
C GLN A 105 10.35 -10.19 3.12
N ALA A 106 10.45 -9.51 1.98
CA ALA A 106 11.61 -8.74 1.58
C ALA A 106 11.16 -7.28 1.43
N VAL A 107 11.92 -6.34 1.97
CA VAL A 107 11.57 -4.93 1.96
C VAL A 107 12.70 -4.09 1.38
N TRP A 108 12.34 -3.26 0.39
CA TRP A 108 13.19 -2.20 -0.15
C TRP A 108 12.60 -0.88 0.29
N GLU A 109 13.41 0.03 0.78
CA GLU A 109 12.86 1.27 1.36
C GLU A 109 13.77 2.46 1.12
N THR A 110 13.14 3.60 0.79
CA THR A 110 13.77 4.91 0.77
C THR A 110 13.00 5.80 1.75
N GLU A 111 13.36 7.08 1.86
CA GLU A 111 12.63 8.00 2.72
C GLU A 111 11.16 8.18 2.31
N THR A 112 10.86 8.05 1.02
CA THR A 112 9.53 8.33 0.49
C THR A 112 8.73 7.10 0.11
N THR A 113 9.38 5.95 -0.09
CA THR A 113 8.73 4.78 -0.68
C THR A 113 9.19 3.49 -0.04
N ARG A 114 8.23 2.60 0.18
CA ARG A 114 8.53 1.21 0.55
C ARG A 114 7.96 0.28 -0.50
N LEU A 115 8.78 -0.65 -0.97
CA LEU A 115 8.38 -1.76 -1.82
C LEU A 115 8.55 -3.02 -1.00
N ALA A 116 7.51 -3.82 -0.85
CA ALA A 116 7.57 -5.06 -0.09
C ALA A 116 7.07 -6.23 -0.92
N LEU A 117 7.78 -7.34 -0.81
CA LEU A 117 7.35 -8.62 -1.37
C LEU A 117 7.04 -9.54 -0.20
N GLU A 118 5.79 -9.94 -0.06
CA GLU A 118 5.29 -10.69 1.09
C GLU A 118 4.72 -12.05 0.68
N ARG A 119 4.58 -12.93 1.67
CA ARG A 119 3.86 -14.20 1.52
C ARG A 119 2.52 -14.11 2.23
N PRO A 120 1.42 -14.58 1.66
CA PRO A 120 1.29 -15.13 0.30
C PRO A 120 1.67 -14.09 -0.76
N LEU A 121 2.12 -14.54 -1.91
CA LEU A 121 2.76 -13.74 -2.95
C LEU A 121 2.06 -12.40 -3.21
N THR A 122 2.55 -11.34 -2.60
CA THR A 122 1.95 -10.01 -2.64
C THR A 122 3.06 -8.97 -2.80
N VAL A 123 2.88 -8.04 -3.74
CA VAL A 123 3.77 -6.90 -3.93
C VAL A 123 3.04 -5.66 -3.47
N LYS A 124 3.65 -4.92 -2.54
CA LYS A 124 3.08 -3.69 -1.97
C LYS A 124 3.94 -2.48 -2.26
N TYR A 125 3.29 -1.38 -2.57
CA TYR A 125 3.92 -0.08 -2.73
C TYR A 125 3.30 0.85 -1.70
N ILE A 126 4.13 1.50 -0.89
CA ILE A 126 3.66 2.37 0.19
C ILE A 126 4.35 3.73 0.09
N ASP A 127 3.55 4.80 0.12
CA ASP A 127 4.06 6.15 0.26
C ASP A 127 4.43 6.36 1.72
N MET A 128 5.73 6.40 2.02
CA MET A 128 6.20 6.47 3.40
C MET A 128 6.01 7.85 4.03
N THR A 129 5.92 8.89 3.22
CA THR A 129 5.63 10.23 3.76
C THR A 129 4.24 10.24 4.39
N VAL A 130 3.24 9.76 3.65
CA VAL A 130 1.85 9.68 4.15
C VAL A 130 1.74 8.68 5.30
N PHE A 131 2.37 7.52 5.15
CA PHE A 131 2.33 6.47 6.17
C PHE A 131 2.90 6.96 7.51
N ASN A 132 4.02 7.67 7.47
CA ASN A 132 4.64 8.23 8.67
C ASN A 132 3.79 9.32 9.31
N GLU A 133 3.09 10.13 8.50
CA GLU A 133 2.14 11.11 9.03
C GLU A 133 1.02 10.44 9.82
N ILE A 134 0.50 9.32 9.33
CA ILE A 134 -0.55 8.56 10.01
C ILE A 134 -0.04 8.01 11.33
N ILE A 135 1.17 7.47 11.34
CA ILE A 135 1.79 6.93 12.55
C ILE A 135 1.99 8.05 13.59
N ASP A 136 2.50 9.21 13.15
CA ASP A 136 2.74 10.35 14.03
C ASP A 136 1.44 10.87 14.64
N GLU A 137 0.36 10.96 13.85
CA GLU A 137 -0.95 11.36 14.33
C GLU A 137 -1.50 10.37 15.37
N ALA A 138 -1.37 9.07 15.10
CA ALA A 138 -1.81 8.04 16.02
C ALA A 138 -1.05 8.10 17.34
N ALA A 139 0.26 8.33 17.29
CA ALA A 139 1.10 8.48 18.48
C ALA A 139 0.70 9.72 19.30
N THR A 140 0.38 10.81 18.62
CA THR A 140 -0.07 12.05 19.28
C THR A 140 -1.40 11.85 20.00
N VAL A 141 -2.35 11.21 19.37
CA VAL A 141 -3.66 10.90 19.98
C VAL A 141 -3.47 10.00 21.19
N GLU A 142 -2.69 8.94 21.06
CA GLU A 142 -2.42 8.03 22.17
C GLU A 142 -1.77 8.74 23.34
N SER A 143 -0.79 9.62 23.08
CA SER A 143 -0.13 10.40 24.13
C SER A 143 -1.09 11.35 24.83
N ALA A 144 -2.02 11.96 24.09
CA ALA A 144 -3.04 12.83 24.65
C ALA A 144 -4.02 12.05 25.55
N GLU A 145 -4.41 10.86 25.13
CA GLU A 145 -5.29 9.99 25.92
C GLU A 145 -4.61 9.55 27.23
N ILE A 146 -3.34 9.18 27.17
CA ILE A 146 -2.57 8.80 28.36
C ILE A 146 -2.50 9.97 29.33
N ARG A 147 -2.24 11.17 28.83
CA ARG A 147 -2.16 12.36 29.65
C ARG A 147 -3.49 12.69 30.29
N SER A 148 -4.57 12.64 29.55
CA SER A 148 -5.92 12.88 30.07
C SER A 148 -6.29 11.90 31.16
N ARG A 149 -5.92 10.64 30.98
CA ARG A 149 -6.18 9.61 31.99
C ARG A 149 -5.41 9.90 33.27
N GLN A 150 -4.13 10.31 33.16
CA GLN A 150 -3.32 10.62 34.31
C GLN A 150 -3.85 11.84 35.07
N GLU A 151 -4.23 12.88 34.34
CA GLU A 151 -4.85 14.07 34.95
C GLU A 151 -6.10 13.72 35.72
N PHE A 152 -6.95 12.85 35.15
CA PHE A 152 -8.15 12.40 35.82
C PHE A 152 -7.83 11.64 37.13
N LEU A 153 -6.83 10.75 37.09
CA LEU A 153 -6.42 9.98 38.26
C LEU A 153 -5.80 10.87 39.34
N ASP A 154 -5.07 11.88 38.92
CA ASP A 154 -4.43 12.81 39.86
C ASP A 154 -5.46 13.67 40.61
N GLY A 155 -6.72 13.75 40.12
CA GLY A 155 -7.82 14.45 40.76
C GLY A 155 -8.39 13.74 41.97
N PHE A 156 -7.98 12.51 42.14
CA PHE A 156 -8.36 11.77 43.34
C PHE A 156 -7.25 11.87 44.39
#